data_40e413ec083dab33eaeb71637234c3ea
#
_entry.id   40e413ec083dab33eaeb71637234c3ea
#
_cell.length_a   1.000
_cell.length_b   1.000
_cell.length_c   1.000
_cell.angle_alpha   90.00
_cell.angle_beta   90.00
_cell.angle_gamma   90.00
#
_symmetry.space_group_name_H-M   'P 1'
#
loop_
_entity.id
_entity.type
_entity.pdbx_description
1 polymer ?
#
loop_
_entity_poly.entity_id
_entity_poly.type
_entity_poly.pdbx_seq_one_letter_code
_entity_poly.pdbx_strand_id
1 'polypeptide(L)' 'MSKISLGIIGGGQLGSLLCTAAKNVNINTVVISDDEDSPAKHFADHFIYSKYDNEENLAKFTTMVDKITYEFE' A
#
# COMPACT_ATOMS: atom_id res chain seq x y z
N MET A 1 13.93 2.65 -16.55
CA MET A 1 12.58 3.19 -16.60
C MET A 1 11.93 3.07 -15.24
N SER A 2 11.42 4.17 -14.71
CA SER A 2 10.82 4.16 -13.39
C SER A 2 9.40 3.58 -13.45
N LYS A 3 9.07 2.75 -12.47
CA LYS A 3 7.73 2.20 -12.33
C LYS A 3 6.83 3.23 -11.64
N ILE A 4 5.57 3.20 -11.99
CA ILE A 4 4.57 3.94 -11.24
C ILE A 4 4.38 3.23 -9.90
N SER A 5 4.28 4.00 -8.83
CA SER A 5 4.05 3.47 -7.50
C SER A 5 2.63 3.79 -7.04
N LEU A 6 1.90 2.77 -6.67
CA LEU A 6 0.53 2.89 -6.18
C LEU A 6 0.53 2.73 -4.66
N GLY A 7 -0.01 3.73 -3.97
CA GLY A 7 -0.20 3.66 -2.54
C GLY A 7 -1.58 3.11 -2.21
N ILE A 8 -1.65 2.18 -1.27
CA ILE A 8 -2.90 1.57 -0.84
C ILE A 8 -3.05 1.78 0.65
N ILE A 9 -4.14 2.46 1.04
CA ILE A 9 -4.47 2.65 2.45
C ILE A 9 -5.43 1.55 2.85
N GLY A 10 -4.97 0.67 3.71
CA GLY A 10 -5.70 -0.53 4.10
C GLY A 10 -5.02 -1.78 3.58
N GLY A 11 -4.94 -2.81 4.41
CA GLY A 11 -4.18 -4.01 4.09
C GLY A 11 -5.00 -5.29 4.06
N GLY A 12 -6.31 -5.20 3.91
CA GLY A 12 -7.18 -6.36 3.90
C GLY A 12 -7.05 -7.20 2.64
N GLN A 13 -7.98 -8.11 2.47
CA GLN A 13 -7.95 -9.05 1.35
C GLN A 13 -8.04 -8.33 0.00
N LEU A 14 -8.85 -7.28 -0.09
CA LEU A 14 -8.95 -6.50 -1.32
C LEU A 14 -7.62 -5.80 -1.62
N GLY A 15 -6.93 -5.31 -0.59
CA GLY A 15 -5.60 -4.73 -0.76
C GLY A 15 -4.61 -5.72 -1.34
N SER A 16 -4.64 -6.97 -0.87
CA SER A 16 -3.75 -8.00 -1.40
C SER A 16 -4.06 -8.34 -2.86
N LEU A 17 -5.34 -8.33 -3.25
CA LEU A 17 -5.73 -8.53 -4.64
C LEU A 17 -5.23 -7.38 -5.53
N LEU A 18 -5.34 -6.14 -5.03
CA LEU A 18 -4.82 -4.97 -5.74
C LEU A 18 -3.31 -5.07 -5.94
N CYS A 19 -2.58 -5.50 -4.93
CA CYS A 19 -1.13 -5.68 -5.04
C CYS A 19 -0.78 -6.72 -6.12
N THR A 20 -1.50 -7.82 -6.15
CA THR A 20 -1.28 -8.86 -7.15
C THR A 20 -1.57 -8.35 -8.55
N ALA A 21 -2.70 -7.66 -8.72
CA ALA A 21 -3.05 -7.08 -10.02
C ALA A 21 -2.03 -6.04 -10.48
N ALA A 22 -1.55 -5.20 -9.56
CA ALA A 22 -0.53 -4.20 -9.88
C ALA A 22 0.77 -4.85 -10.34
N LYS A 23 1.17 -5.93 -9.70
CA LYS A 23 2.38 -6.65 -10.06
C LYS A 23 2.28 -7.20 -11.48
N ASN A 24 1.11 -7.66 -11.89
CA ASN A 24 0.90 -8.20 -13.23
C ASN A 24 1.02 -7.13 -14.32
N VAL A 25 0.85 -5.86 -13.98
CA VAL A 25 1.01 -4.76 -14.92
C VAL A 25 2.25 -3.92 -14.61
N ASN A 26 3.15 -4.47 -13.81
CA ASN A 26 4.46 -3.86 -13.49
C ASN A 26 4.33 -2.53 -12.74
N ILE A 27 3.37 -2.45 -11.82
CA ILE A 27 3.19 -1.30 -10.93
C ILE A 27 3.70 -1.67 -9.55
N ASN A 28 4.51 -0.79 -8.97
CA ASN A 28 5.01 -0.93 -7.61
C ASN A 28 3.90 -0.63 -6.61
N THR A 29 3.84 -1.34 -5.50
CA THR A 29 2.81 -1.08 -4.48
C THR A 29 3.45 -0.77 -3.14
N VAL A 30 2.86 0.21 -2.46
CA VAL A 30 3.19 0.56 -1.08
C VAL A 30 1.89 0.53 -0.28
N VAL A 31 1.82 -0.32 0.70
CA VAL A 31 0.62 -0.46 1.54
C VAL A 31 0.89 0.13 2.92
N ILE A 32 -0.04 0.93 3.41
CA ILE A 32 -0.02 1.37 4.80
C ILE A 32 -1.26 0.80 5.49
N SER A 33 -1.06 0.18 6.64
CA SER A 33 -2.14 -0.48 7.38
C SER A 33 -1.90 -0.35 8.87
N ASP A 34 -2.98 -0.30 9.64
CA ASP A 34 -2.92 -0.31 11.09
C ASP A 34 -2.93 -1.74 11.67
N ASP A 35 -2.89 -2.74 10.81
CA ASP A 35 -2.82 -4.14 11.21
C ASP A 35 -1.49 -4.74 10.75
N GLU A 36 -0.64 -5.08 11.71
CA GLU A 36 0.67 -5.67 11.44
C GLU A 36 0.58 -7.00 10.68
N ASP A 37 -0.52 -7.71 10.85
CA ASP A 37 -0.74 -9.01 10.22
C ASP A 37 -1.63 -8.92 8.97
N SER A 38 -1.67 -7.76 8.34
CA SER A 38 -2.48 -7.56 7.14
C SER A 38 -2.14 -8.55 6.02
N PRO A 39 -3.13 -9.10 5.34
CA PRO A 39 -2.87 -9.98 4.19
C PRO A 39 -2.02 -9.34 3.11
N ALA A 40 -2.22 -8.05 2.84
CA ALA A 40 -1.47 -7.33 1.81
C ALA A 40 0.02 -7.23 2.09
N LYS A 41 0.43 -7.43 3.35
CA LYS A 41 1.83 -7.39 3.74
C LYS A 41 2.70 -8.34 2.91
N HIS A 42 2.17 -9.48 2.54
CA HIS A 42 2.91 -10.50 1.80
C HIS A 42 2.94 -10.25 0.29
N PHE A 43 2.14 -9.31 -0.20
CA PHE A 43 2.00 -9.07 -1.64
C PHE A 43 2.49 -7.69 -2.05
N ALA A 44 2.61 -6.76 -1.11
CA ALA A 44 3.07 -5.41 -1.40
C ALA A 44 4.60 -5.38 -1.58
N ASP A 45 5.08 -4.49 -2.42
CA ASP A 45 6.52 -4.27 -2.55
C ASP A 45 7.07 -3.60 -1.28
N HIS A 46 6.29 -2.70 -0.68
CA HIS A 46 6.63 -2.08 0.60
C HIS A 46 5.40 -2.07 1.50
N PHE A 47 5.59 -2.34 2.76
CA PHE A 47 4.51 -2.35 3.74
C PHE A 47 4.87 -1.45 4.92
N ILE A 48 3.97 -0.55 5.28
CA ILE A 48 4.14 0.34 6.43
C ILE A 48 3.06 0.02 7.45
N TYR A 49 3.49 -0.42 8.64
CA TYR A 49 2.59 -0.62 9.76
C TYR A 49 2.48 0.70 10.51
N SER A 50 1.31 1.28 10.57
CA SER A 50 1.10 2.57 11.20
C SER A 50 -0.37 2.81 11.48
N LYS A 51 -0.66 3.56 12.52
CA LYS A 51 -1.99 4.11 12.72
C LYS A 51 -2.27 5.15 11.65
N TYR A 52 -3.51 5.26 11.24
CA TYR A 52 -3.89 6.18 10.16
C TYR A 52 -3.89 7.65 10.60
N ASP A 53 -3.81 7.93 11.89
CA ASP A 53 -3.69 9.29 12.41
C ASP A 53 -2.23 9.72 12.64
N ASN A 54 -1.27 8.89 12.29
CA ASN A 54 0.14 9.23 12.42
C ASN A 54 0.58 10.05 11.21
N GLU A 55 0.61 11.37 11.36
CA GLU A 55 0.90 12.29 10.27
C GLU A 55 2.29 12.08 9.68
N GLU A 56 3.27 11.75 10.51
CA GLU A 56 4.64 11.54 10.06
C GLU A 56 4.73 10.33 9.11
N ASN A 57 4.10 9.22 9.49
CA ASN A 57 4.10 8.02 8.66
C ASN A 57 3.27 8.21 7.40
N LEU A 58 2.16 8.93 7.48
CA LEU A 58 1.35 9.25 6.31
C LEU A 58 2.10 10.14 5.34
N ALA A 59 2.82 11.14 5.85
CA ALA A 59 3.62 12.01 5.00
C ALA A 59 4.71 11.21 4.28
N LYS A 60 5.37 10.32 4.99
CA LYS A 60 6.38 9.44 4.40
C LYS A 60 5.78 8.55 3.32
N PHE A 61 4.62 7.98 3.61
CA PHE A 61 3.90 7.13 2.66
C PHE A 61 3.58 7.91 1.37
N THR A 62 3.08 9.14 1.48
CA THR A 62 2.71 9.92 0.30
C THR A 62 3.90 10.30 -0.57
N THR A 63 5.10 10.39 0.01
CA THR A 63 6.30 10.69 -0.78
C THR A 63 6.78 9.49 -1.58
N MET A 64 6.32 8.28 -1.24
CA MET A 64 6.76 7.04 -1.87
C MET A 64 5.91 6.65 -3.07
N VAL A 65 4.78 7.33 -3.30
CA VAL A 65 3.78 6.87 -4.27
C VAL A 65 3.36 7.99 -5.21
N ASP A 66 2.88 7.60 -6.39
CA ASP A 66 2.38 8.53 -7.40
C ASP A 66 0.87 8.68 -7.31
N LYS A 67 0.17 7.63 -6.92
CA LYS A 67 -1.28 7.59 -6.79
C LYS A 67 -1.65 6.88 -5.50
N ILE A 68 -2.78 7.23 -4.93
CA ILE A 68 -3.26 6.64 -3.68
C ILE A 68 -4.69 6.14 -3.87
N THR A 69 -4.96 4.95 -3.38
CA THR A 69 -6.31 4.41 -3.33
C THR A 69 -6.60 3.90 -1.92
N TYR A 70 -7.87 3.77 -1.60
CA TYR A 70 -8.32 3.24 -0.32
C TYR A 70 -8.86 1.83 -0.51
N GLU A 71 -8.57 0.98 0.45
CA GLU A 71 -9.10 -0.36 0.48
C GLU A 71 -9.74 -0.57 1.85
N PHE A 72 -11.00 -0.22 1.99
CA PHE A 72 -11.79 -0.47 3.19
C PHE A 72 -12.99 -1.32 2.81
N GLU A 73 -13.15 -2.39 3.55
CA GLU A 73 -14.28 -3.26 3.38
C GLU A 73 -15.47 -2.82 4.24
#